data_69aa251588db9156bb9f055a901ac477
#
_entry.id   69aa251588db9156bb9f055a901ac477
#
_cell.length_a   1.000
_cell.length_b   1.000
_cell.length_c   1.000
_cell.angle_alpha   90.00
_cell.angle_beta   90.00
_cell.angle_gamma   90.00
#
_symmetry.space_group_name_H-M   'P 1'
#
loop_
_entity.id
_entity.type
_entity.pdbx_description
1 polymer ?
#
loop_
_entity_poly.entity_id
_entity_poly.type
_entity_poly.pdbx_seq_one_letter_code
_entity_poly.pdbx_strand_id
1 'polypeptide(L)'
;KREKAKYENRKSQIESVRGNISPVADDNVEAINKKIGDVVSELGNALNGIPTETMQSNLNAFKQKYASSDEKLTSATSYLNSEVGDCNNKINELNIEIANLQRQYEAEKAAEEAARRAAEEAARKAAQEAAQKLTNLLRK
;
A
#
# COMPACT_ATOMS: atom_id res chain seq x y z
N LYS A 1 -11.88 -8.30 4.76
CA LYS A 1 -10.66 -8.44 5.59
C LYS A 1 -9.54 -9.19 4.86
N ARG A 2 -9.83 -10.35 4.25
CA ARG A 2 -8.82 -11.19 3.55
C ARG A 2 -8.19 -10.46 2.36
N GLU A 3 -8.99 -9.71 1.60
CA GLU A 3 -8.51 -8.95 0.44
C GLU A 3 -7.62 -7.78 0.86
N LYS A 4 -7.98 -7.04 1.92
CA LYS A 4 -7.15 -5.98 2.49
C LYS A 4 -5.76 -6.50 2.88
N ALA A 5 -5.68 -7.63 3.59
CA ALA A 5 -4.40 -8.24 3.98
C ALA A 5 -3.51 -8.59 2.77
N LYS A 6 -4.12 -8.94 1.62
CA LYS A 6 -3.38 -9.18 0.37
C LYS A 6 -2.67 -7.92 -0.14
N TYR A 7 -3.36 -6.77 -0.11
CA TYR A 7 -2.76 -5.50 -0.54
C TYR A 7 -1.73 -4.97 0.45
N GLU A 8 -1.94 -5.15 1.76
CA GLU A 8 -0.96 -4.81 2.80
C GLU A 8 0.33 -5.61 2.63
N ASN A 9 0.22 -6.92 2.37
CA ASN A 9 1.38 -7.78 2.11
C ASN A 9 2.10 -7.38 0.81
N ARG A 10 1.35 -7.14 -0.28
CA ARG A 10 1.95 -6.66 -1.55
C ARG A 10 2.70 -5.35 -1.36
N LYS A 11 2.11 -4.39 -0.65
CA LYS A 11 2.75 -3.11 -0.31
C LYS A 11 4.07 -3.33 0.42
N SER A 12 4.07 -4.15 1.49
CA SER A 12 5.26 -4.45 2.29
C SER A 12 6.38 -5.09 1.44
N GLN A 13 6.04 -6.01 0.52
CA GLN A 13 7.01 -6.61 -0.39
C GLN A 13 7.63 -5.56 -1.34
N ILE A 14 6.81 -4.67 -1.91
CA ILE A 14 7.28 -3.61 -2.79
C ILE A 14 8.19 -2.62 -2.04
N GLU A 15 7.81 -2.21 -0.82
CA GLU A 15 8.62 -1.33 0.02
C GLU A 15 9.96 -1.94 0.41
N SER A 16 10.00 -3.26 0.66
CA SER A 16 11.25 -4.00 0.91
C SER A 16 12.17 -3.98 -0.31
N VAL A 17 11.63 -4.26 -1.50
CA VAL A 17 12.42 -4.21 -2.76
C VAL A 17 12.93 -2.79 -3.02
N ARG A 18 12.09 -1.76 -2.85
CA ARG A 18 12.48 -0.36 -2.98
C ARG A 18 13.60 0.03 -2.02
N GLY A 19 13.50 -0.39 -0.75
CA GLY A 19 14.52 -0.14 0.26
C GLY A 19 15.88 -0.75 -0.07
N ASN A 20 15.91 -1.84 -0.83
CA ASN A 20 17.15 -2.46 -1.30
C ASN A 20 17.73 -1.78 -2.55
N ILE A 21 16.90 -1.14 -3.38
CA ILE A 21 17.32 -0.48 -4.62
C ILE A 21 17.80 0.95 -4.35
N SER A 22 17.13 1.69 -3.48
CA SER A 22 17.40 3.12 -3.23
C SER A 22 18.84 3.41 -2.80
N PRO A 23 19.47 2.67 -1.84
CA PRO A 23 20.86 2.92 -1.45
C PRO A 23 21.88 2.64 -2.58
N VAL A 24 21.52 1.76 -3.53
CA VAL A 24 22.40 1.41 -4.66
C VAL A 24 22.33 2.47 -5.75
N ALA A 25 21.18 3.12 -5.91
CA ALA A 25 20.98 4.13 -6.97
C ALA A 25 21.59 5.49 -6.60
N ASP A 26 21.35 5.99 -5.37
CA ASP A 26 21.65 7.38 -5.04
C ASP A 26 23.14 7.62 -4.69
N ASP A 27 23.76 6.75 -3.88
CA ASP A 27 25.11 6.99 -3.36
C ASP A 27 26.22 6.48 -4.28
N ASN A 28 25.99 5.41 -5.03
CA ASN A 28 27.05 4.77 -5.82
C ASN A 28 27.19 5.38 -7.23
N VAL A 29 26.10 5.84 -7.84
CA VAL A 29 26.11 6.34 -9.22
C VAL A 29 26.85 7.67 -9.31
N GLU A 30 26.56 8.61 -8.40
CA GLU A 30 27.22 9.92 -8.38
C GLU A 30 28.70 9.78 -8.01
N ALA A 31 29.05 8.95 -7.01
CA ALA A 31 30.41 8.68 -6.62
C ALA A 31 31.24 8.00 -7.72
N ILE A 32 30.64 7.05 -8.46
CA ILE A 32 31.30 6.37 -9.58
C ILE A 32 31.45 7.32 -10.77
N ASN A 33 30.45 8.11 -11.12
CA ASN A 33 30.53 9.11 -12.19
C ASN A 33 31.62 10.14 -11.90
N LYS A 34 31.75 10.59 -10.65
CA LYS A 34 32.83 11.50 -10.21
C LYS A 34 34.18 10.82 -10.37
N LYS A 35 34.36 9.59 -9.87
CA LYS A 35 35.66 8.88 -10.00
C LYS A 35 36.05 8.60 -11.45
N ILE A 36 35.09 8.29 -12.33
CA ILE A 36 35.32 8.14 -13.77
C ILE A 36 35.79 9.49 -14.36
N GLY A 37 35.17 10.60 -13.96
CA GLY A 37 35.59 11.96 -14.37
C GLY A 37 36.99 12.28 -13.95
N ASP A 38 37.34 11.98 -12.70
CA ASP A 38 38.68 12.22 -12.15
C ASP A 38 39.75 11.38 -12.89
N VAL A 39 39.49 10.09 -13.12
CA VAL A 39 40.37 9.18 -13.87
C VAL A 39 40.56 9.64 -15.32
N VAL A 40 39.50 10.09 -16.00
CA VAL A 40 39.59 10.63 -17.37
C VAL A 40 40.47 11.88 -17.40
N SER A 41 40.32 12.76 -16.41
CA SER A 41 41.10 13.99 -16.28
C SER A 41 42.59 13.71 -16.01
N GLU A 42 42.88 12.82 -15.06
CA GLU A 42 44.25 12.43 -14.69
C GLU A 42 44.96 11.72 -15.86
N LEU A 43 44.29 10.83 -16.58
CA LEU A 43 44.85 10.19 -17.78
C LEU A 43 45.06 11.18 -18.90
N GLY A 44 44.17 12.15 -19.12
CA GLY A 44 44.34 13.22 -20.11
C GLY A 44 45.59 14.04 -19.81
N ASN A 45 45.89 14.30 -18.55
CA ASN A 45 47.08 15.05 -18.13
C ASN A 45 48.36 14.21 -18.20
N ALA A 46 48.33 12.94 -17.80
CA ALA A 46 49.50 12.06 -17.75
C ALA A 46 49.96 11.58 -19.14
N LEU A 47 49.06 11.50 -20.09
CA LEU A 47 49.28 10.94 -21.44
C LEU A 47 49.35 12.03 -22.52
N ASN A 48 49.76 13.25 -22.15
CA ASN A 48 49.84 14.35 -23.08
C ASN A 48 50.87 14.03 -24.21
N GLY A 49 50.36 13.79 -25.43
CA GLY A 49 51.16 13.41 -26.60
C GLY A 49 51.18 11.92 -26.99
N ILE A 50 50.44 11.05 -26.25
CA ILE A 50 50.26 9.65 -26.61
C ILE A 50 48.85 9.47 -27.24
N PRO A 51 48.69 8.66 -28.32
CA PRO A 51 47.37 8.41 -28.89
C PRO A 51 46.46 7.68 -27.87
N THR A 52 45.53 8.42 -27.28
CA THR A 52 44.60 7.88 -26.25
C THR A 52 43.19 7.70 -26.76
N GLU A 53 42.97 7.84 -28.09
CA GLU A 53 41.64 7.84 -28.73
C GLU A 53 40.82 6.58 -28.41
N THR A 54 41.45 5.40 -28.45
CA THR A 54 40.78 4.14 -28.11
C THR A 54 40.37 4.07 -26.66
N MET A 55 41.20 4.57 -25.74
CA MET A 55 40.93 4.55 -24.30
C MET A 55 39.85 5.54 -23.92
N GLN A 56 39.87 6.74 -24.51
CA GLN A 56 38.82 7.75 -24.33
C GLN A 56 37.51 7.25 -24.89
N SER A 57 37.49 6.58 -26.06
CA SER A 57 36.31 5.97 -26.64
C SER A 57 35.70 4.90 -25.71
N ASN A 58 36.52 4.02 -25.15
CA ASN A 58 36.08 2.96 -24.23
C ASN A 58 35.53 3.55 -22.91
N LEU A 59 36.15 4.58 -22.36
CA LEU A 59 35.69 5.29 -21.16
C LEU A 59 34.35 5.99 -21.41
N ASN A 60 34.21 6.65 -22.55
CA ASN A 60 32.95 7.29 -22.93
C ASN A 60 31.82 6.25 -23.14
N ALA A 61 32.12 5.12 -23.76
CA ALA A 61 31.16 4.02 -23.92
C ALA A 61 30.75 3.42 -22.57
N PHE A 62 31.68 3.29 -21.62
CA PHE A 62 31.40 2.85 -20.25
C PHE A 62 30.50 3.85 -19.52
N LYS A 63 30.82 5.16 -19.61
CA LYS A 63 30.02 6.24 -19.03
C LYS A 63 28.59 6.25 -19.55
N GLN A 64 28.40 6.07 -20.86
CA GLN A 64 27.07 5.99 -21.47
C GLN A 64 26.28 4.77 -21.00
N LYS A 65 26.92 3.59 -20.92
CA LYS A 65 26.25 2.38 -20.38
C LYS A 65 25.86 2.55 -18.93
N TYR A 66 26.67 3.23 -18.15
CA TYR A 66 26.40 3.49 -16.75
C TYR A 66 25.23 4.47 -16.57
N ALA A 67 25.22 5.56 -17.32
CA ALA A 67 24.11 6.51 -17.33
C ALA A 67 22.78 5.86 -17.73
N SER A 68 22.79 4.96 -18.74
CA SER A 68 21.61 4.19 -19.13
C SER A 68 21.11 3.23 -18.01
N SER A 69 22.01 2.73 -17.18
CA SER A 69 21.63 1.89 -16.02
C SER A 69 20.97 2.72 -14.92
N ASP A 70 21.45 3.94 -14.71
CA ASP A 70 20.88 4.89 -13.76
C ASP A 70 19.44 5.30 -14.14
N GLU A 71 19.22 5.63 -15.41
CA GLU A 71 17.86 5.90 -15.91
C GLU A 71 16.90 4.74 -15.69
N LYS A 72 17.36 3.50 -15.86
CA LYS A 72 16.55 2.30 -15.62
C LYS A 72 16.23 2.11 -14.14
N LEU A 73 17.19 2.36 -13.25
CA LEU A 73 16.97 2.30 -11.79
C LEU A 73 15.99 3.38 -11.34
N THR A 74 16.14 4.60 -11.83
CA THR A 74 15.22 5.71 -11.54
C THR A 74 13.80 5.39 -12.04
N SER A 75 13.67 4.84 -13.25
CA SER A 75 12.39 4.42 -13.79
C SER A 75 11.77 3.29 -12.98
N ALA A 76 12.56 2.30 -12.56
CA ALA A 76 12.09 1.21 -11.71
C ALA A 76 11.63 1.72 -10.33
N THR A 77 12.36 2.64 -9.73
CA THR A 77 11.98 3.27 -8.46
C THR A 77 10.68 4.04 -8.58
N SER A 78 10.51 4.80 -9.65
CA SER A 78 9.28 5.55 -9.95
C SER A 78 8.08 4.61 -10.12
N TYR A 79 8.27 3.51 -10.84
CA TYR A 79 7.24 2.48 -11.01
C TYR A 79 6.84 1.85 -9.66
N LEU A 80 7.82 1.49 -8.82
CA LEU A 80 7.55 0.92 -7.49
C LEU A 80 6.81 1.91 -6.58
N ASN A 81 7.13 3.21 -6.67
CA ASN A 81 6.40 4.25 -5.93
C ASN A 81 4.93 4.35 -6.37
N SER A 82 4.66 4.27 -7.67
CA SER A 82 3.29 4.22 -8.20
C SER A 82 2.53 3.00 -7.69
N GLU A 83 3.12 1.81 -7.71
CA GLU A 83 2.52 0.58 -7.20
C GLU A 83 2.19 0.65 -5.70
N VAL A 84 3.06 1.29 -4.89
CA VAL A 84 2.77 1.55 -3.46
C VAL A 84 1.57 2.49 -3.33
N GLY A 85 1.47 3.51 -4.18
CA GLY A 85 0.34 4.43 -4.24
C GLY A 85 -0.97 3.69 -4.51
N ASP A 86 -0.98 2.81 -5.51
CA ASP A 86 -2.15 2.03 -5.88
C ASP A 86 -2.58 1.05 -4.77
N CYS A 87 -1.61 0.41 -4.11
CA CYS A 87 -1.89 -0.42 -2.94
C CYS A 87 -2.52 0.40 -1.79
N ASN A 88 -2.02 1.60 -1.51
CA ASN A 88 -2.57 2.48 -0.47
C ASN A 88 -4.01 2.90 -0.80
N ASN A 89 -4.28 3.29 -2.04
CA ASN A 89 -5.62 3.64 -2.50
C ASN A 89 -6.59 2.47 -2.28
N LYS A 90 -6.18 1.26 -2.69
CA LYS A 90 -7.02 0.07 -2.52
C LYS A 90 -7.25 -0.32 -1.05
N ILE A 91 -6.24 -0.18 -0.20
CA ILE A 91 -6.37 -0.38 1.25
C ILE A 91 -7.38 0.62 1.84
N ASN A 92 -7.33 1.89 1.41
CA ASN A 92 -8.27 2.92 1.88
C ASN A 92 -9.71 2.63 1.45
N GLU A 93 -9.94 2.26 0.18
CA GLU A 93 -11.25 1.82 -0.32
C GLU A 93 -11.81 0.68 0.53
N LEU A 94 -11.01 -0.36 0.75
CA LEU A 94 -11.41 -1.53 1.54
C LEU A 94 -11.66 -1.19 3.02
N ASN A 95 -10.94 -0.23 3.60
CA ASN A 95 -11.21 0.26 4.96
C ASN A 95 -12.59 0.95 5.04
N ILE A 96 -12.93 1.77 4.05
CA ILE A 96 -14.25 2.43 3.97
C ILE A 96 -15.36 1.38 3.84
N GLU A 97 -15.18 0.39 2.96
CA GLU A 97 -16.14 -0.69 2.76
C GLU A 97 -16.35 -1.51 4.05
N ILE A 98 -15.27 -1.89 4.72
CA ILE A 98 -15.32 -2.61 6.00
C ILE A 98 -16.09 -1.79 7.04
N ALA A 99 -15.82 -0.49 7.16
CA ALA A 99 -16.52 0.38 8.11
C ALA A 99 -18.02 0.51 7.79
N ASN A 100 -18.39 0.56 6.51
CA ASN A 100 -19.79 0.59 6.08
C ASN A 100 -20.50 -0.72 6.40
N LEU A 101 -19.89 -1.86 6.09
CA LEU A 101 -20.44 -3.18 6.41
C LEU A 101 -20.60 -3.39 7.92
N GLN A 102 -19.65 -2.92 8.72
CA GLN A 102 -19.77 -2.98 10.18
C GLN A 102 -20.95 -2.17 10.69
N ARG A 103 -21.15 -0.93 10.18
CA ARG A 103 -22.32 -0.11 10.54
C ARG A 103 -23.64 -0.77 10.13
N GLN A 104 -23.70 -1.36 8.95
CA GLN A 104 -24.90 -2.10 8.50
C GLN A 104 -25.20 -3.29 9.42
N TYR A 105 -24.20 -4.09 9.73
CA TYR A 105 -24.34 -5.22 10.63
C TYR A 105 -24.83 -4.81 12.04
N GLU A 106 -24.26 -3.72 12.59
CA GLU A 106 -24.67 -3.20 13.90
C GLU A 106 -26.13 -2.68 13.86
N ALA A 107 -26.51 -2.00 12.77
CA ALA A 107 -27.88 -1.52 12.59
C ALA A 107 -28.89 -2.68 12.45
N GLU A 108 -28.57 -3.70 11.66
CA GLU A 108 -29.41 -4.90 11.52
C GLU A 108 -29.57 -5.63 12.87
N LYS A 109 -28.47 -5.82 13.60
CA LYS A 109 -28.51 -6.44 14.92
C LYS A 109 -29.35 -5.64 15.92
N ALA A 110 -29.23 -4.31 15.92
CA ALA A 110 -30.02 -3.44 16.77
C ALA A 110 -31.52 -3.49 16.40
N ALA A 111 -31.84 -3.54 15.11
CA ALA A 111 -33.23 -3.69 14.64
C ALA A 111 -33.84 -5.04 15.02
N GLU A 112 -33.08 -6.13 14.89
CA GLU A 112 -33.49 -7.46 15.31
C GLU A 112 -33.76 -7.52 16.82
N GLU A 113 -32.87 -6.95 17.63
CA GLU A 113 -33.05 -6.90 19.07
C GLU A 113 -34.28 -6.05 19.47
N ALA A 114 -34.47 -4.90 18.81
CA ALA A 114 -35.64 -4.05 19.03
C ALA A 114 -36.97 -4.80 18.65
N ALA A 115 -36.97 -5.49 17.53
CA ALA A 115 -38.14 -6.31 17.12
C ALA A 115 -38.41 -7.42 18.13
N ARG A 116 -37.39 -8.10 18.63
CA ARG A 116 -37.55 -9.13 19.66
C ARG A 116 -38.15 -8.57 20.95
N ARG A 117 -37.62 -7.43 21.43
CA ARG A 117 -38.14 -6.74 22.63
C ARG A 117 -39.58 -6.30 22.45
N ALA A 118 -39.96 -5.78 21.29
CA ALA A 118 -41.33 -5.39 20.97
C ALA A 118 -42.27 -6.61 20.94
N ALA A 119 -41.85 -7.72 20.39
CA ALA A 119 -42.62 -8.97 20.38
C ALA A 119 -42.81 -9.53 21.80
N GLU A 120 -41.78 -9.53 22.64
CA GLU A 120 -41.87 -9.95 24.05
C GLU A 120 -42.82 -9.05 24.86
N GLU A 121 -42.78 -7.75 24.63
CA GLU A 121 -43.70 -6.80 25.30
C GLU A 121 -45.15 -6.98 24.84
N ALA A 122 -45.37 -7.18 23.54
CA ALA A 122 -46.72 -7.47 23.01
C ALA A 122 -47.28 -8.78 23.57
N ALA A 123 -46.46 -9.83 23.64
CA ALA A 123 -46.87 -11.10 24.24
C ALA A 123 -47.21 -10.95 25.72
N ARG A 124 -46.44 -10.17 26.47
CA ARG A 124 -46.68 -9.87 27.88
C ARG A 124 -48.01 -9.11 28.09
N LYS A 125 -48.28 -8.09 27.25
CA LYS A 125 -49.55 -7.34 27.29
C LYS A 125 -50.71 -8.23 26.98
N ALA A 126 -50.64 -9.06 25.95
CA ALA A 126 -51.68 -10.01 25.59
C ALA A 126 -51.98 -11.03 26.73
N ALA A 127 -50.93 -11.53 27.39
CA ALA A 127 -51.08 -12.42 28.53
C ALA A 127 -51.75 -11.72 29.73
N GLN A 128 -51.43 -10.48 30.01
CA GLN A 128 -52.07 -9.68 31.07
C GLN A 128 -53.56 -9.42 30.77
N GLU A 129 -53.87 -9.05 29.54
CA GLU A 129 -55.27 -8.85 29.11
C GLU A 129 -56.09 -10.15 29.21
N ALA A 130 -55.52 -11.28 28.80
CA ALA A 130 -56.16 -12.58 28.93
C ALA A 130 -56.42 -12.95 30.41
N ALA A 131 -55.46 -12.72 31.28
CA ALA A 131 -55.57 -12.95 32.70
C ALA A 131 -56.67 -12.05 33.36
N GLN A 132 -56.74 -10.77 32.98
CA GLN A 132 -57.81 -9.86 33.41
C GLN A 132 -59.19 -10.31 32.97
N LYS A 133 -59.33 -10.73 31.71
CA LYS A 133 -60.60 -11.27 31.19
C LYS A 133 -61.05 -12.50 31.95
N LEU A 134 -60.15 -13.41 32.25
CA LEU A 134 -60.44 -14.62 33.04
C LEU A 134 -60.88 -14.28 34.44
N THR A 135 -60.20 -13.35 35.12
CA THR A 135 -60.54 -12.89 36.45
C THR A 135 -61.93 -12.24 36.51
N ASN A 136 -62.28 -11.45 35.49
CA ASN A 136 -63.61 -10.84 35.39
C ASN A 136 -64.71 -11.82 35.12
N LEU A 137 -64.45 -12.92 34.40
CA LEU A 137 -65.41 -14.02 34.19
C LEU A 137 -65.67 -14.83 35.47
N LEU A 138 -64.64 -15.04 36.29
CA LEU A 138 -64.75 -15.78 37.57
C LEU A 138 -65.41 -14.99 38.69
N ARG A 139 -65.57 -13.68 38.55
CA ARG A 139 -66.24 -12.80 39.54
C ARG A 139 -67.74 -12.63 39.31
N LYS A 140 -68.26 -13.13 38.20
CA LYS A 140 -69.75 -13.22 37.93
C LYS A 140 -70.34 -14.53 38.37
#